data_c4c6615d919a406e444ae6057650a100
#
_entry.id   c4c6615d919a406e444ae6057650a100
#
_cell.length_a   1.000
_cell.length_b   1.000
_cell.length_c   1.000
_cell.angle_alpha   90.00
_cell.angle_beta   90.00
_cell.angle_gamma   90.00
#
_symmetry.space_group_name_H-M   'P 1'
#
loop_
_entity.id
_entity.type
_entity.pdbx_description
1 polymer ?
#
loop_
_entity_poly.entity_id
_entity_poly.type
_entity_poly.pdbx_seq_one_letter_code
_entity_poly.pdbx_strand_id
1 'polypeptide(L)'
;MSIRKVKPYGNSDFIQKTVDIERKIPLIYGLQDLSDHEKEFPQREYLSLYQSFAEVELWNDSSWEERGILAPLVDFFYDSNNRPVLIYPRFEPLASEEDIFRFEEEEVVNELGFRLAKKGMTDEEIGIFIAKVIQFCEDYDMNQDDTLLNLNNLGWNSTFGARIIDYGLSNEMIEKFYTKKVEDNNV
;
A
#
# COMPACT_ATOMS: atom_id res chain seq x y z
N MET A 1 -1.24 5.73 1.41
CA MET A 1 -0.31 6.45 0.49
C MET A 1 1.11 6.08 0.87
N SER A 2 1.84 5.46 -0.05
CA SER A 2 3.21 4.99 0.23
C SER A 2 4.13 6.17 0.59
N ILE A 3 4.86 6.04 1.68
CA ILE A 3 5.94 6.98 2.05
C ILE A 3 7.25 6.65 1.31
N ARG A 4 7.18 5.74 0.35
CA ARG A 4 8.30 5.34 -0.48
C ARG A 4 8.31 6.10 -1.80
N LYS A 5 9.50 6.34 -2.31
CA LYS A 5 9.68 6.97 -3.62
C LYS A 5 9.57 5.92 -4.71
N VAL A 6 8.64 6.13 -5.64
CA VAL A 6 8.41 5.25 -6.78
C VAL A 6 9.02 5.89 -8.03
N LYS A 7 9.85 5.13 -8.76
CA LYS A 7 10.49 5.58 -9.99
C LYS A 7 10.44 4.48 -11.05
N PRO A 8 10.48 4.83 -12.36
CA PRO A 8 10.75 3.84 -13.40
C PRO A 8 12.08 3.12 -13.16
N TYR A 9 12.11 1.82 -13.46
CA TYR A 9 13.31 1.00 -13.41
C TYR A 9 13.56 0.39 -14.80
N GLY A 10 14.74 0.64 -15.34
CA GLY A 10 15.10 0.15 -16.67
C GLY A 10 14.22 0.73 -17.78
N ASN A 11 13.49 -0.13 -18.47
CA ASN A 11 12.69 0.16 -19.68
C ASN A 11 11.25 0.63 -19.40
N SER A 12 10.90 1.22 -18.33
CA SER A 12 9.55 1.68 -17.98
C SER A 12 8.49 0.59 -17.66
N ASP A 13 8.73 -0.69 -17.99
CA ASP A 13 7.79 -1.78 -17.68
C ASP A 13 7.85 -2.19 -16.20
N PHE A 14 8.89 -1.72 -15.52
CA PHE A 14 9.11 -1.94 -14.12
C PHE A 14 9.20 -0.62 -13.35
N ILE A 15 8.90 -0.69 -12.09
CA ILE A 15 9.10 0.39 -11.13
C ILE A 15 10.01 -0.07 -10.00
N GLN A 16 10.72 0.88 -9.40
CA GLN A 16 11.42 0.67 -8.15
C GLN A 16 10.75 1.49 -7.04
N LYS A 17 10.56 0.86 -5.88
CA LYS A 17 10.19 1.52 -4.63
C LYS A 17 11.44 1.66 -3.77
N THR A 18 11.71 2.86 -3.29
CA THR A 18 12.85 3.17 -2.42
C THR A 18 12.39 3.96 -1.20
N VAL A 19 13.18 3.94 -0.14
CA VAL A 19 12.94 4.76 1.05
C VAL A 19 12.93 6.25 0.67
N ASP A 20 11.88 6.96 1.07
CA ASP A 20 11.73 8.40 0.85
C ASP A 20 11.74 9.15 2.20
N ILE A 21 12.88 9.68 2.56
CA ILE A 21 13.07 10.46 3.79
C ILE A 21 12.60 11.92 3.67
N GLU A 22 12.39 12.40 2.44
CA GLU A 22 12.02 13.80 2.17
C GLU A 22 10.50 14.00 2.14
N ARG A 23 9.74 12.91 1.99
CA ARG A 23 8.29 12.99 1.82
C ARG A 23 7.59 13.24 3.15
N LYS A 24 6.73 14.26 3.19
CA LYS A 24 5.84 14.50 4.33
C LYS A 24 4.80 13.38 4.41
N ILE A 25 4.58 12.83 5.60
CA ILE A 25 3.49 11.86 5.83
C ILE A 25 2.18 12.65 5.70
N PRO A 26 1.27 12.26 4.80
CA PRO A 26 -0.02 12.94 4.69
C PRO A 26 -0.88 12.68 5.92
N LEU A 27 -1.72 13.65 6.29
CA LEU A 27 -2.70 13.61 7.38
C LEU A 27 -3.90 12.68 7.09
N ILE A 28 -3.67 11.43 6.66
CA ILE A 28 -4.74 10.55 6.20
C ILE A 28 -5.59 10.00 7.35
N TYR A 29 -5.03 9.89 8.54
CA TYR A 29 -5.69 9.24 9.68
C TYR A 29 -6.07 10.20 10.83
N GLY A 30 -6.47 11.44 10.51
CA GLY A 30 -6.94 12.38 11.52
C GLY A 30 -5.84 12.89 12.47
N LEU A 31 -4.57 12.71 12.12
CA LEU A 31 -3.43 13.28 12.84
C LEU A 31 -3.44 14.81 12.62
N GLN A 32 -4.01 15.53 13.55
CA GLN A 32 -4.28 16.97 13.42
C GLN A 32 -3.06 17.86 13.64
N ASP A 33 -1.90 17.31 14.04
CA ASP A 33 -0.72 18.11 14.35
C ASP A 33 0.55 17.57 13.70
N LEU A 34 0.86 18.11 12.51
CA LEU A 34 2.10 17.81 11.78
C LEU A 34 3.35 18.35 12.50
N SER A 35 3.20 19.32 13.41
CA SER A 35 4.33 19.96 14.08
C SER A 35 5.11 19.00 14.98
N ASP A 36 4.40 18.04 15.61
CA ASP A 36 5.04 17.04 16.46
C ASP A 36 5.69 15.93 15.63
N HIS A 37 5.13 15.58 14.46
CA HIS A 37 5.74 14.60 13.55
C HIS A 37 6.95 15.16 12.76
N GLU A 38 7.01 16.47 12.54
CA GLU A 38 8.18 17.09 11.91
C GLU A 38 9.44 17.03 12.81
N LYS A 39 9.26 16.90 14.12
CA LYS A 39 10.35 16.75 15.09
C LYS A 39 10.88 15.31 15.18
N GLU A 40 10.14 14.32 14.70
CA GLU A 40 10.49 12.91 14.78
C GLU A 40 10.98 12.37 13.43
N PHE A 41 11.90 13.08 12.82
CA PHE A 41 12.52 12.72 11.52
C PHE A 41 13.03 11.26 11.43
N PRO A 42 13.56 10.65 12.51
CA PRO A 42 13.96 9.24 12.48
C PRO A 42 12.81 8.26 12.20
N GLN A 43 11.58 8.58 12.64
CA GLN A 43 10.44 7.66 12.52
C GLN A 43 10.01 7.43 11.06
N ARG A 44 10.14 8.41 10.18
CA ARG A 44 9.77 8.28 8.76
C ARG A 44 10.68 7.34 7.99
N GLU A 45 11.96 7.42 8.24
CA GLU A 45 12.92 6.51 7.63
C GLU A 45 12.63 5.09 8.12
N TYR A 46 12.40 4.92 9.41
CA TYR A 46 12.04 3.63 10.00
C TYR A 46 10.74 3.08 9.41
N LEU A 47 9.68 3.89 9.30
CA LEU A 47 8.41 3.45 8.74
C LEU A 47 8.58 2.99 7.28
N SER A 48 9.30 3.75 6.46
CA SER A 48 9.59 3.38 5.07
C SER A 48 10.43 2.09 4.97
N LEU A 49 11.37 1.89 5.88
CA LEU A 49 12.15 0.66 5.98
C LEU A 49 11.24 -0.51 6.39
N TYR A 50 10.43 -0.34 7.44
CA TYR A 50 9.49 -1.36 7.91
C TYR A 50 8.52 -1.78 6.82
N GLN A 51 7.90 -0.84 6.11
CA GLN A 51 7.01 -1.15 4.99
C GLN A 51 7.74 -1.93 3.88
N SER A 52 8.99 -1.56 3.58
CA SER A 52 9.76 -2.28 2.57
C SER A 52 10.07 -3.72 2.98
N PHE A 53 10.42 -3.95 4.23
CA PHE A 53 10.66 -5.30 4.73
C PHE A 53 9.37 -6.11 4.87
N ALA A 54 8.28 -5.48 5.34
CA ALA A 54 6.97 -6.12 5.42
C ALA A 54 6.48 -6.60 4.04
N GLU A 55 6.67 -5.81 2.96
CA GLU A 55 6.34 -6.28 1.61
C GLU A 55 7.17 -7.49 1.17
N VAL A 56 8.46 -7.53 1.52
CA VAL A 56 9.32 -8.68 1.21
C VAL A 56 8.89 -9.92 1.99
N GLU A 57 8.62 -9.77 3.28
CA GLU A 57 8.15 -10.85 4.15
C GLU A 57 6.80 -11.38 3.69
N LEU A 58 5.82 -10.51 3.50
CA LEU A 58 4.49 -10.87 3.00
C LEU A 58 4.57 -11.59 1.65
N TRP A 59 5.41 -11.12 0.73
CA TRP A 59 5.61 -11.80 -0.55
C TRP A 59 6.20 -13.21 -0.37
N ASN A 60 7.14 -13.38 0.54
CA ASN A 60 7.80 -14.67 0.77
C ASN A 60 6.90 -15.65 1.53
N ASP A 61 6.14 -15.17 2.50
CA ASP A 61 5.30 -15.98 3.37
C ASP A 61 3.94 -16.32 2.73
N SER A 62 3.48 -15.49 1.77
CA SER A 62 2.23 -15.73 1.05
C SER A 62 2.26 -17.03 0.25
N SER A 63 1.15 -17.75 0.27
CA SER A 63 0.90 -18.90 -0.59
C SER A 63 0.88 -18.51 -2.08
N TRP A 64 0.91 -19.50 -2.95
CA TRP A 64 0.77 -19.26 -4.40
C TRP A 64 -0.56 -18.56 -4.75
N GLU A 65 -1.65 -18.91 -4.06
CA GLU A 65 -2.97 -18.32 -4.30
C GLU A 65 -3.02 -16.86 -3.86
N GLU A 66 -2.44 -16.55 -2.70
CA GLU A 66 -2.36 -15.17 -2.17
C GLU A 66 -1.44 -14.29 -3.02
N ARG A 67 -0.33 -14.82 -3.52
CA ARG A 67 0.50 -14.11 -4.50
C ARG A 67 -0.27 -13.75 -5.77
N GLY A 68 -1.33 -14.46 -6.07
CA GLY A 68 -2.24 -14.16 -7.18
C GLY A 68 -2.97 -12.82 -7.05
N ILE A 69 -3.00 -12.18 -5.87
CA ILE A 69 -3.58 -10.85 -5.66
C ILE A 69 -2.54 -9.77 -5.33
N LEU A 70 -1.27 -10.13 -5.13
CA LEU A 70 -0.19 -9.19 -4.84
C LEU A 70 0.55 -8.80 -6.12
N ALA A 71 1.01 -7.55 -6.21
CA ALA A 71 1.99 -7.18 -7.22
C ALA A 71 3.26 -8.01 -7.03
N PRO A 72 3.72 -8.76 -8.05
CA PRO A 72 4.84 -9.66 -7.88
C PRO A 72 6.14 -8.88 -7.60
N LEU A 73 6.80 -9.22 -6.49
CA LEU A 73 8.13 -8.73 -6.18
C LEU A 73 9.13 -9.47 -7.08
N VAL A 74 9.71 -8.74 -8.05
CA VAL A 74 10.61 -9.32 -9.05
C VAL A 74 12.04 -9.39 -8.56
N ASP A 75 12.46 -8.35 -7.83
CA ASP A 75 13.82 -8.26 -7.30
C ASP A 75 13.86 -7.41 -6.03
N PHE A 76 14.85 -7.68 -5.19
CA PHE A 76 15.13 -6.95 -3.96
C PHE A 76 16.63 -6.83 -3.77
N PHE A 77 17.12 -5.61 -3.57
CA PHE A 77 18.52 -5.33 -3.29
C PHE A 77 18.70 -4.08 -2.43
N TYR A 78 19.92 -3.79 -2.03
CA TYR A 78 20.28 -2.57 -1.32
C TYR A 78 21.01 -1.60 -2.24
N ASP A 79 20.63 -0.30 -2.18
CA ASP A 79 21.34 0.76 -2.89
C ASP A 79 22.70 1.09 -2.24
N SER A 80 23.43 2.07 -2.80
CA SER A 80 24.73 2.52 -2.31
C SER A 80 24.68 3.12 -0.90
N ASN A 81 23.50 3.48 -0.39
CA ASN A 81 23.28 4.00 0.95
C ASN A 81 22.77 2.91 1.91
N ASN A 82 22.84 1.65 1.51
CA ASN A 82 22.34 0.49 2.23
C ASN A 82 20.82 0.54 2.52
N ARG A 83 20.05 1.12 1.60
CA ARG A 83 18.58 1.21 1.68
C ARG A 83 17.93 0.17 0.78
N PRO A 84 16.83 -0.46 1.22
CA PRO A 84 16.12 -1.46 0.42
C PRO A 84 15.54 -0.82 -0.85
N VAL A 85 15.68 -1.54 -1.95
CA VAL A 85 15.08 -1.25 -3.24
C VAL A 85 14.27 -2.46 -3.68
N LEU A 86 12.99 -2.26 -3.91
CA LEU A 86 12.06 -3.29 -4.35
C LEU A 86 11.67 -3.04 -5.80
N ILE A 87 11.71 -4.06 -6.63
CA ILE A 87 11.38 -3.99 -8.06
C ILE A 87 10.08 -4.72 -8.32
N TYR A 88 9.15 -4.02 -8.96
CA TYR A 88 7.83 -4.53 -9.34
C TYR A 88 7.56 -4.29 -10.83
N PRO A 89 6.73 -5.10 -11.50
CA PRO A 89 6.12 -4.70 -12.75
C PRO A 89 5.32 -3.42 -12.55
N ARG A 90 5.21 -2.63 -13.59
CA ARG A 90 4.42 -1.40 -13.55
C ARG A 90 2.93 -1.73 -13.61
N PHE A 91 2.20 -1.24 -12.62
CA PHE A 91 0.74 -1.25 -12.59
C PHE A 91 0.21 0.16 -12.79
N GLU A 92 -0.93 0.27 -13.45
CA GLU A 92 -1.73 1.49 -13.51
C GLU A 92 -2.58 1.53 -12.23
N PRO A 93 -2.43 2.52 -11.33
CA PRO A 93 -3.29 2.64 -10.15
C PRO A 93 -4.76 2.69 -10.54
N LEU A 94 -5.63 2.06 -9.75
CA LEU A 94 -7.08 2.14 -9.96
C LEU A 94 -7.68 3.45 -9.49
N ALA A 95 -6.97 4.23 -8.66
CA ALA A 95 -7.37 5.58 -8.29
C ALA A 95 -7.15 6.58 -9.43
N SER A 96 -7.95 7.64 -9.46
CA SER A 96 -7.67 8.87 -10.19
C SER A 96 -7.19 9.96 -9.23
N GLU A 97 -6.59 11.04 -9.74
CA GLU A 97 -6.17 12.18 -8.92
C GLU A 97 -7.34 12.84 -8.15
N GLU A 98 -8.57 12.62 -8.60
CA GLU A 98 -9.79 13.19 -8.02
C GLU A 98 -10.34 12.40 -6.82
N ASP A 99 -9.89 11.14 -6.62
CA ASP A 99 -10.49 10.18 -5.69
C ASP A 99 -9.96 10.27 -4.25
N ILE A 100 -8.97 11.08 -4.00
CA ILE A 100 -8.15 10.98 -2.78
C ILE A 100 -8.92 11.14 -1.47
N PHE A 101 -10.18 11.62 -1.45
CA PHE A 101 -10.87 11.93 -0.17
C PHE A 101 -12.43 11.95 -0.24
N ARG A 102 -13.10 11.22 -1.12
CA ARG A 102 -14.52 11.49 -1.38
C ARG A 102 -15.55 10.40 -1.11
N PHE A 103 -15.14 9.20 -0.77
CA PHE A 103 -16.11 8.09 -0.74
C PHE A 103 -16.28 7.50 0.66
N GLU A 104 -17.53 7.23 1.02
CA GLU A 104 -17.85 6.29 2.08
C GLU A 104 -17.45 4.85 1.63
N GLU A 105 -17.26 3.93 2.56
CA GLU A 105 -16.77 2.58 2.31
C GLU A 105 -17.55 1.86 1.18
N GLU A 106 -18.88 1.91 1.23
CA GLU A 106 -19.75 1.30 0.20
C GLU A 106 -19.54 1.93 -1.18
N GLU A 107 -19.32 3.25 -1.25
CA GLU A 107 -19.07 3.96 -2.50
C GLU A 107 -17.71 3.56 -3.09
N VAL A 108 -16.67 3.35 -2.26
CA VAL A 108 -15.34 2.92 -2.72
C VAL A 108 -15.42 1.52 -3.33
N VAL A 109 -16.11 0.58 -2.69
CA VAL A 109 -16.26 -0.79 -3.20
C VAL A 109 -17.03 -0.80 -4.53
N ASN A 110 -18.08 0.00 -4.64
CA ASN A 110 -18.84 0.15 -5.89
C ASN A 110 -17.99 0.77 -7.01
N GLU A 111 -17.20 1.80 -6.70
CA GLU A 111 -16.29 2.44 -7.65
C GLU A 111 -15.17 1.49 -8.09
N LEU A 112 -14.59 0.72 -7.16
CA LEU A 112 -13.64 -0.33 -7.47
C LEU A 112 -14.23 -1.34 -8.46
N GLY A 113 -15.43 -1.84 -8.18
CA GLY A 113 -16.16 -2.76 -9.08
C GLY A 113 -16.31 -2.18 -10.47
N PHE A 114 -16.77 -0.94 -10.58
CA PHE A 114 -16.95 -0.24 -11.86
C PHE A 114 -15.63 -0.10 -12.65
N ARG A 115 -14.52 0.24 -11.98
CA ARG A 115 -13.20 0.37 -12.62
C ARG A 115 -12.66 -0.96 -13.10
N LEU A 116 -12.82 -2.02 -12.31
CA LEU A 116 -12.41 -3.37 -12.70
C LEU A 116 -13.24 -3.90 -13.86
N ALA A 117 -14.55 -3.64 -13.88
CA ALA A 117 -15.41 -3.98 -15.01
C ALA A 117 -14.98 -3.27 -16.30
N LYS A 118 -14.56 -1.99 -16.24
CA LYS A 118 -13.96 -1.28 -17.38
C LYS A 118 -12.65 -1.88 -17.88
N LYS A 119 -11.93 -2.60 -17.04
CA LYS A 119 -10.72 -3.35 -17.42
C LYS A 119 -11.05 -4.75 -17.98
N GLY A 120 -12.34 -5.12 -18.04
CA GLY A 120 -12.84 -6.35 -18.63
C GLY A 120 -13.09 -7.50 -17.66
N MET A 121 -13.03 -7.26 -16.35
CA MET A 121 -13.39 -8.27 -15.34
C MET A 121 -14.92 -8.43 -15.26
N THR A 122 -15.36 -9.66 -15.10
CA THR A 122 -16.76 -9.98 -14.83
C THR A 122 -17.12 -9.69 -13.36
N ASP A 123 -18.41 -9.57 -13.04
CA ASP A 123 -18.86 -9.36 -11.66
C ASP A 123 -18.41 -10.50 -10.72
N GLU A 124 -18.35 -11.73 -11.22
CA GLU A 124 -17.85 -12.87 -10.47
C GLU A 124 -16.34 -12.74 -10.16
N GLU A 125 -15.53 -12.38 -11.15
CA GLU A 125 -14.09 -12.16 -10.95
C GLU A 125 -13.81 -10.99 -10.01
N ILE A 126 -14.58 -9.92 -10.09
CA ILE A 126 -14.51 -8.77 -9.18
C ILE A 126 -14.83 -9.20 -7.75
N GLY A 127 -15.94 -9.94 -7.56
CA GLY A 127 -16.34 -10.45 -6.25
C GLY A 127 -15.27 -11.38 -5.65
N ILE A 128 -14.69 -12.25 -6.45
CA ILE A 128 -13.59 -13.14 -6.01
C ILE A 128 -12.35 -12.33 -5.64
N PHE A 129 -11.99 -11.33 -6.42
CA PHE A 129 -10.83 -10.47 -6.13
C PHE A 129 -11.01 -9.74 -4.80
N ILE A 130 -12.15 -9.06 -4.60
CA ILE A 130 -12.45 -8.34 -3.35
C ILE A 130 -12.43 -9.28 -2.14
N ALA A 131 -13.09 -10.44 -2.24
CA ALA A 131 -13.11 -11.43 -1.16
C ALA A 131 -11.69 -11.91 -0.79
N LYS A 132 -10.83 -12.14 -1.78
CA LYS A 132 -9.43 -12.52 -1.54
C LYS A 132 -8.61 -11.39 -0.90
N VAL A 133 -8.86 -10.13 -1.26
CA VAL A 133 -8.19 -8.98 -0.62
C VAL A 133 -8.60 -8.88 0.84
N ILE A 134 -9.90 -9.04 1.15
CA ILE A 134 -10.39 -9.03 2.53
C ILE A 134 -9.75 -10.17 3.33
N GLN A 135 -9.77 -11.39 2.80
CA GLN A 135 -9.17 -12.55 3.46
C GLN A 135 -7.67 -12.35 3.71
N PHE A 136 -6.95 -11.81 2.74
CA PHE A 136 -5.54 -11.48 2.90
C PHE A 136 -5.30 -10.46 4.03
N CYS A 137 -6.14 -9.43 4.12
CA CYS A 137 -6.05 -8.46 5.21
C CYS A 137 -6.26 -9.11 6.59
N GLU A 138 -7.21 -10.06 6.69
CA GLU A 138 -7.47 -10.81 7.93
C GLU A 138 -6.31 -11.75 8.29
N ASP A 139 -5.79 -12.50 7.33
CA ASP A 139 -4.75 -13.51 7.55
C ASP A 139 -3.40 -12.91 7.95
N TYR A 140 -3.09 -11.69 7.47
CA TYR A 140 -1.82 -11.01 7.70
C TYR A 140 -1.93 -9.73 8.55
N ASP A 141 -3.06 -9.53 9.24
CA ASP A 141 -3.33 -8.33 10.06
C ASP A 141 -3.05 -7.01 9.32
N MET A 142 -3.40 -6.97 8.03
CA MET A 142 -3.26 -5.78 7.21
C MET A 142 -4.41 -4.82 7.44
N ASN A 143 -4.12 -3.51 7.32
CA ASN A 143 -5.18 -2.53 7.42
C ASN A 143 -6.07 -2.55 6.16
N GLN A 144 -7.32 -2.95 6.34
CA GLN A 144 -8.28 -3.09 5.26
C GLN A 144 -8.62 -1.74 4.62
N ASP A 145 -8.73 -0.66 5.40
CA ASP A 145 -9.03 0.67 4.88
C ASP A 145 -7.90 1.17 3.97
N ASP A 146 -6.65 0.93 4.33
CA ASP A 146 -5.52 1.28 3.47
C ASP A 146 -5.39 0.33 2.28
N THR A 147 -5.63 -0.96 2.46
CA THR A 147 -5.39 -1.96 1.42
C THR A 147 -6.50 -2.00 0.37
N LEU A 148 -7.77 -2.02 0.78
CA LEU A 148 -8.93 -2.17 -0.09
C LEU A 148 -9.60 -0.84 -0.44
N LEU A 149 -9.79 0.03 0.56
CA LEU A 149 -10.54 1.28 0.37
C LEU A 149 -9.66 2.42 -0.18
N ASN A 150 -8.35 2.26 -0.16
CA ASN A 150 -7.43 3.18 -0.82
C ASN A 150 -7.12 2.69 -2.24
N LEU A 151 -7.88 3.14 -3.23
CA LEU A 151 -7.72 2.73 -4.63
C LEU A 151 -6.33 3.02 -5.21
N ASN A 152 -5.51 3.86 -4.55
CA ASN A 152 -4.10 4.05 -4.92
C ASN A 152 -3.23 2.83 -4.61
N ASN A 153 -3.68 1.96 -3.68
CA ASN A 153 -2.96 0.76 -3.31
C ASN A 153 -3.39 -0.46 -4.14
N LEU A 154 -4.35 -0.26 -5.05
CA LEU A 154 -4.79 -1.25 -6.03
C LEU A 154 -4.39 -0.80 -7.44
N GLY A 155 -4.00 -1.74 -8.27
CA GLY A 155 -3.54 -1.45 -9.63
C GLY A 155 -3.92 -2.51 -10.64
N TRP A 156 -3.88 -2.13 -11.91
CA TRP A 156 -4.13 -2.98 -13.06
C TRP A 156 -2.89 -3.13 -13.93
N ASN A 157 -2.63 -4.34 -14.37
CA ASN A 157 -1.65 -4.66 -15.39
C ASN A 157 -2.25 -5.67 -16.36
N SER A 158 -2.05 -5.49 -17.67
CA SER A 158 -2.64 -6.35 -18.71
C SER A 158 -2.17 -7.80 -18.64
N THR A 159 -1.01 -8.07 -18.07
CA THR A 159 -0.44 -9.43 -17.92
C THR A 159 -0.88 -10.08 -16.63
N PHE A 160 -0.96 -9.31 -15.54
CA PHE A 160 -1.19 -9.82 -14.19
C PHE A 160 -2.63 -9.61 -13.69
N GLY A 161 -3.43 -8.76 -14.37
CA GLY A 161 -4.76 -8.36 -13.90
C GLY A 161 -4.72 -7.37 -12.74
N ALA A 162 -5.77 -7.40 -11.90
CA ALA A 162 -5.87 -6.57 -10.69
C ALA A 162 -4.93 -7.09 -9.59
N ARG A 163 -4.24 -6.18 -8.89
CA ARG A 163 -3.31 -6.50 -7.79
C ARG A 163 -3.31 -5.43 -6.72
N ILE A 164 -3.00 -5.84 -5.49
CA ILE A 164 -2.56 -4.93 -4.43
C ILE A 164 -1.14 -4.51 -4.78
N ILE A 165 -0.91 -3.22 -4.97
CA ILE A 165 0.39 -2.67 -5.39
C ILE A 165 1.17 -1.99 -4.27
N ASP A 166 0.53 -1.79 -3.11
CA ASP A 166 1.16 -1.31 -1.87
C ASP A 166 0.55 -2.07 -0.69
N TYR A 167 1.27 -3.06 -0.15
CA TYR A 167 0.78 -4.00 0.86
C TYR A 167 1.68 -4.10 2.10
N GLY A 168 2.44 -3.06 2.38
CA GLY A 168 3.38 -3.04 3.51
C GLY A 168 2.86 -2.34 4.78
N LEU A 169 1.53 -2.12 4.94
CA LEU A 169 0.98 -1.41 6.09
C LEU A 169 0.03 -2.29 6.91
N SER A 170 0.57 -2.90 7.98
CA SER A 170 -0.21 -3.66 8.96
C SER A 170 -0.89 -2.76 10.00
N ASN A 171 -1.90 -3.30 10.70
CA ASN A 171 -2.53 -2.61 11.83
C ASN A 171 -1.52 -2.29 12.94
N GLU A 172 -0.58 -3.20 13.23
CA GLU A 172 0.51 -2.93 14.18
C GLU A 172 1.33 -1.70 13.78
N MET A 173 1.64 -1.54 12.51
CA MET A 173 2.38 -0.38 12.01
C MET A 173 1.56 0.90 12.13
N ILE A 174 0.25 0.85 11.89
CA ILE A 174 -0.65 1.99 12.09
C ILE A 174 -0.66 2.40 13.56
N GLU A 175 -0.86 1.46 14.47
CA GLU A 175 -0.83 1.73 15.90
C GLU A 175 0.50 2.34 16.36
N LYS A 176 1.60 1.81 15.86
CA LYS A 176 2.95 2.22 16.25
C LYS A 176 3.36 3.59 15.73
N PHE A 177 2.99 3.91 14.49
CA PHE A 177 3.54 5.07 13.76
C PHE A 177 2.51 6.15 13.45
N TYR A 178 1.22 5.83 13.40
CA TYR A 178 0.16 6.76 13.00
C TYR A 178 -0.81 7.11 14.12
N THR A 179 -0.92 6.29 15.17
CA THR A 179 -1.81 6.57 16.29
C THR A 179 -1.08 7.43 17.32
N LYS A 180 -1.65 8.59 17.71
CA LYS A 180 -1.16 9.36 18.85
C LYS A 180 -1.26 8.48 20.09
N LYS A 181 -0.16 8.24 20.80
CA LYS A 181 -0.24 7.79 22.21
C LYS A 181 -0.96 8.89 22.97
N VAL A 182 -2.19 8.64 23.38
CA VAL A 182 -2.86 9.45 24.39
C VAL A 182 -2.01 9.26 25.65
N GLU A 183 -1.16 10.22 25.98
CA GLU A 183 -0.53 10.26 27.28
C GLU A 183 -1.68 10.39 28.28
N ASP A 184 -1.86 9.36 29.11
CA ASP A 184 -2.73 9.39 30.28
C ASP A 184 -2.22 10.49 31.23
N ASN A 185 -2.64 11.72 30.99
CA ASN A 185 -2.52 12.81 31.96
C ASN A 185 -3.55 12.60 33.07
N ASN A 186 -3.42 11.50 33.79
CA ASN A 186 -4.04 11.28 35.09
C ASN A 186 -2.95 11.31 36.19
N VAL A 187 -2.60 12.50 36.60
CA VAL A 187 -2.05 12.77 37.95
C VAL A 187 -2.75 13.98 38.53
#